data_727e963cd69ffec14ba21a69c56ac5dd
#
_entry.id   727e963cd69ffec14ba21a69c56ac5dd
#
_cell.length_a   1.000
_cell.length_b   1.000
_cell.length_c   1.000
_cell.angle_alpha   90.00
_cell.angle_beta   90.00
_cell.angle_gamma   90.00
#
_symmetry.space_group_name_H-M   'P 1'
#
loop_
_entity.id
_entity.type
_entity.pdbx_description
1 polymer ?
#
loop_
_entity_poly.entity_id
_entity_poly.type
_entity_poly.pdbx_seq_one_letter_code
_entity_poly.pdbx_strand_id
1 'polypeptide(L)'
;IVFMNAIPGLAYIVLVRFIGGKYFGLPSMFPMLGASHPKSYILPIISLTLGSVAGRMMWMRRYMIDQSTMDYVKFARAKGLSENEIFYKHIFRNAIGPIAHGLPAAVILCISGALITEGVYSIPGMGKILPDSISIYNNSMVIGLTFIFTSLSILSTFLGDWLLTLVDPRISLDEKGGSR
;
A
#
# COMPACT_ATOMS: atom_id res chain seq x y z
N ILE A 1 -13.32 -6.68 -5.54
CA ILE A 1 -12.10 -6.86 -4.71
C ILE A 1 -11.44 -8.20 -5.01
N VAL A 2 -12.15 -9.34 -4.86
CA VAL A 2 -11.61 -10.70 -5.12
C VAL A 2 -11.05 -10.80 -6.54
N PHE A 3 -11.80 -10.35 -7.53
CA PHE A 3 -11.39 -10.34 -8.95
C PHE A 3 -10.08 -9.56 -9.16
N MET A 4 -9.93 -8.37 -8.55
CA MET A 4 -8.71 -7.56 -8.68
C MET A 4 -7.48 -8.22 -8.07
N ASN A 5 -7.66 -8.99 -6.98
CA ASN A 5 -6.54 -9.71 -6.35
C ASN A 5 -6.20 -11.05 -7.04
N ALA A 6 -7.10 -11.57 -7.89
CA ALA A 6 -6.86 -12.80 -8.65
C ALA A 6 -6.08 -12.54 -9.96
N ILE A 7 -6.11 -11.31 -10.48
CA ILE A 7 -5.40 -10.96 -11.71
C ILE A 7 -3.94 -10.63 -11.39
N PRO A 8 -2.96 -11.17 -12.15
CA PRO A 8 -1.56 -10.76 -12.00
C PRO A 8 -1.39 -9.25 -12.17
N GLY A 9 -0.59 -8.63 -11.28
CA GLY A 9 -0.42 -7.16 -11.25
C GLY A 9 -0.06 -6.55 -12.60
N LEU A 10 0.85 -7.19 -13.35
CA LEU A 10 1.20 -6.74 -14.70
C LEU A 10 -0.01 -6.72 -15.65
N ALA A 11 -0.84 -7.77 -15.61
CA ALA A 11 -1.97 -7.91 -16.51
C ALA A 11 -3.01 -6.82 -16.27
N TYR A 12 -3.35 -6.51 -15.02
CA TYR A 12 -4.32 -5.46 -14.76
C TYR A 12 -3.79 -4.05 -15.10
N ILE A 13 -2.49 -3.77 -14.88
CA ILE A 13 -1.86 -2.50 -15.25
C ILE A 13 -1.94 -2.28 -16.76
N VAL A 14 -1.61 -3.33 -17.55
CA VAL A 14 -1.72 -3.31 -19.01
C VAL A 14 -3.18 -3.10 -19.44
N LEU A 15 -4.14 -3.72 -18.76
CA LEU A 15 -5.58 -3.56 -19.01
C LEU A 15 -6.04 -2.12 -18.75
N VAL A 16 -5.66 -1.53 -17.62
CA VAL A 16 -5.97 -0.13 -17.29
C VAL A 16 -5.37 0.81 -18.32
N ARG A 17 -4.12 0.58 -18.72
CA ARG A 17 -3.45 1.33 -19.78
C ARG A 17 -4.22 1.25 -21.11
N PHE A 18 -4.60 0.04 -21.53
CA PHE A 18 -5.32 -0.19 -22.79
C PHE A 18 -6.70 0.49 -22.78
N ILE A 19 -7.49 0.26 -21.74
CA ILE A 19 -8.84 0.84 -21.60
C ILE A 19 -8.76 2.36 -21.52
N GLY A 20 -7.85 2.89 -20.68
CA GLY A 20 -7.66 4.33 -20.52
C GLY A 20 -7.23 5.04 -21.79
N GLY A 21 -6.32 4.44 -22.55
CA GLY A 21 -5.87 4.99 -23.84
C GLY A 21 -6.93 4.91 -24.91
N LYS A 22 -7.60 3.76 -25.05
CA LYS A 22 -8.56 3.52 -26.15
C LYS A 22 -9.90 4.22 -25.96
N TYR A 23 -10.47 4.19 -24.75
CA TYR A 23 -11.83 4.66 -24.51
C TYR A 23 -11.91 6.06 -23.90
N PHE A 24 -10.87 6.47 -23.16
CA PHE A 24 -10.85 7.76 -22.47
C PHE A 24 -9.89 8.76 -23.13
N GLY A 25 -9.16 8.36 -24.17
CA GLY A 25 -8.21 9.24 -24.87
C GLY A 25 -7.05 9.73 -23.97
N LEU A 26 -6.76 9.00 -22.88
CA LEU A 26 -5.66 9.33 -21.97
C LEU A 26 -4.33 8.84 -22.55
N PRO A 27 -3.20 9.54 -22.27
CA PRO A 27 -1.91 9.12 -22.77
C PRO A 27 -1.53 7.75 -22.19
N SER A 28 -1.38 6.78 -23.08
CA SER A 28 -1.07 5.40 -22.71
C SER A 28 0.39 5.17 -22.34
N MET A 29 1.27 6.14 -22.64
CA MET A 29 2.68 6.15 -22.27
C MET A 29 3.09 7.54 -21.79
N PHE A 30 3.94 7.59 -20.77
CA PHE A 30 4.43 8.84 -20.18
C PHE A 30 5.14 9.76 -21.20
N PRO A 31 6.02 9.25 -22.10
CA PRO A 31 6.71 10.10 -23.07
C PRO A 31 5.81 10.80 -24.08
N MET A 32 4.54 10.40 -24.21
CA MET A 32 3.61 11.03 -25.19
C MET A 32 3.36 12.51 -24.89
N LEU A 33 3.27 12.89 -23.61
CA LEU A 33 3.03 14.27 -23.16
C LEU A 33 4.14 14.79 -22.23
N GLY A 34 4.95 13.90 -21.67
CA GLY A 34 6.05 14.21 -20.76
C GLY A 34 5.60 14.62 -19.35
N ALA A 35 6.61 14.96 -18.53
CA ALA A 35 6.42 15.29 -17.13
C ALA A 35 5.64 16.58 -16.88
N SER A 36 5.67 17.52 -17.79
CA SER A 36 5.00 18.82 -17.66
C SER A 36 3.48 18.73 -17.80
N HIS A 37 2.96 17.60 -18.27
CA HIS A 37 1.53 17.48 -18.57
C HIS A 37 0.82 16.61 -17.52
N PRO A 38 -0.14 17.16 -16.74
CA PRO A 38 -0.82 16.41 -15.67
C PRO A 38 -1.50 15.11 -16.12
N LYS A 39 -2.01 15.09 -17.37
CA LYS A 39 -2.68 13.90 -17.94
C LYS A 39 -1.77 12.68 -18.04
N SER A 40 -0.44 12.86 -18.11
CA SER A 40 0.53 11.75 -18.17
C SER A 40 0.54 10.88 -16.93
N TYR A 41 0.11 11.43 -15.78
CA TYR A 41 0.12 10.74 -14.49
C TYR A 41 -1.19 10.01 -14.18
N ILE A 42 -2.29 10.30 -14.89
CA ILE A 42 -3.62 9.78 -14.54
C ILE A 42 -3.65 8.26 -14.57
N LEU A 43 -3.28 7.63 -15.68
CA LEU A 43 -3.31 6.17 -15.81
C LEU A 43 -2.32 5.45 -14.86
N PRO A 44 -1.06 5.90 -14.72
CA PRO A 44 -0.14 5.35 -13.74
C PRO A 44 -0.68 5.42 -12.31
N ILE A 45 -1.22 6.56 -11.89
CA ILE A 45 -1.79 6.75 -10.54
C ILE A 45 -2.98 5.82 -10.32
N ILE A 46 -3.91 5.75 -11.27
CA ILE A 46 -5.06 4.83 -11.20
C ILE A 46 -4.58 3.38 -11.07
N SER A 47 -3.59 2.97 -11.85
CA SER A 47 -3.04 1.62 -11.80
C SER A 47 -2.44 1.28 -10.44
N LEU A 48 -1.65 2.17 -9.86
CA LEU A 48 -1.06 1.99 -8.53
C LEU A 48 -2.12 1.99 -7.42
N THR A 49 -3.07 2.92 -7.50
CA THR A 49 -4.09 3.10 -6.46
C THR A 49 -5.07 1.92 -6.42
N LEU A 50 -5.57 1.47 -7.57
CA LEU A 50 -6.55 0.37 -7.62
C LEU A 50 -6.01 -0.91 -6.98
N GLY A 51 -4.77 -1.30 -7.29
CA GLY A 51 -4.14 -2.49 -6.71
C GLY A 51 -3.94 -2.36 -5.19
N SER A 52 -3.40 -1.23 -4.76
CA SER A 52 -3.17 -0.95 -3.34
C SER A 52 -4.46 -0.92 -2.53
N VAL A 53 -5.49 -0.26 -3.05
CA VAL A 53 -6.81 -0.17 -2.38
C VAL A 53 -7.46 -1.53 -2.31
N ALA A 54 -7.48 -2.31 -3.40
CA ALA A 54 -8.10 -3.64 -3.41
C ALA A 54 -7.44 -4.57 -2.37
N GLY A 55 -6.12 -4.58 -2.29
CA GLY A 55 -5.39 -5.35 -1.28
C GLY A 55 -5.72 -4.92 0.16
N ARG A 56 -5.68 -3.61 0.45
CA ARG A 56 -5.99 -3.08 1.79
C ARG A 56 -7.44 -3.32 2.20
N MET A 57 -8.39 -3.21 1.28
CA MET A 57 -9.80 -3.52 1.55
C MET A 57 -10.00 -4.99 1.92
N MET A 58 -9.26 -5.91 1.28
CA MET A 58 -9.34 -7.33 1.63
C MET A 58 -8.79 -7.59 3.04
N TRP A 59 -7.66 -7.00 3.40
CA TRP A 59 -7.09 -7.11 4.74
C TRP A 59 -7.98 -6.44 5.80
N MET A 60 -8.49 -5.25 5.53
CA MET A 60 -9.41 -4.55 6.42
C MET A 60 -10.65 -5.39 6.72
N ARG A 61 -11.24 -6.04 5.68
CA ARG A 61 -12.36 -6.95 5.87
C ARG A 61 -12.00 -8.11 6.81
N ARG A 62 -10.82 -8.71 6.65
CA ARG A 62 -10.37 -9.81 7.54
C ARG A 62 -10.24 -9.33 8.98
N TYR A 63 -9.54 -8.23 9.21
CA TYR A 63 -9.39 -7.66 10.55
C TYR A 63 -10.73 -7.32 11.19
N MET A 64 -11.69 -6.78 10.43
CA MET A 64 -13.02 -6.49 10.94
C MET A 64 -13.80 -7.76 11.32
N ILE A 65 -13.70 -8.82 10.53
CA ILE A 65 -14.31 -10.12 10.86
C ILE A 65 -13.69 -10.67 12.15
N ASP A 66 -12.37 -10.68 12.26
CA ASP A 66 -11.66 -11.16 13.44
C ASP A 66 -12.09 -10.37 14.70
N GLN A 67 -12.13 -9.04 14.59
CA GLN A 67 -12.58 -8.19 15.71
C GLN A 67 -14.05 -8.40 16.06
N SER A 68 -14.92 -8.71 15.09
CA SER A 68 -16.35 -8.90 15.32
C SER A 68 -16.69 -10.13 16.17
N THR A 69 -15.78 -11.10 16.25
CA THR A 69 -15.94 -12.34 17.04
C THR A 69 -15.41 -12.23 18.47
N MET A 70 -14.73 -11.15 18.81
CA MET A 70 -14.12 -10.94 20.11
C MET A 70 -15.15 -10.75 21.24
N ASP A 71 -14.76 -11.15 22.45
CA ASP A 71 -15.67 -11.12 23.60
C ASP A 71 -16.12 -9.71 23.98
N TYR A 72 -15.26 -8.70 23.81
CA TYR A 72 -15.66 -7.31 24.09
C TYR A 72 -16.82 -6.84 23.21
N VAL A 73 -16.99 -7.41 22.00
CA VAL A 73 -18.13 -7.13 21.12
C VAL A 73 -19.39 -7.78 21.66
N LYS A 74 -19.29 -9.01 22.18
CA LYS A 74 -20.42 -9.70 22.86
C LYS A 74 -20.88 -8.91 24.10
N PHE A 75 -19.91 -8.44 24.90
CA PHE A 75 -20.23 -7.59 26.06
C PHE A 75 -20.86 -6.25 25.68
N ALA A 76 -20.44 -5.64 24.58
CA ALA A 76 -21.05 -4.40 24.10
C ALA A 76 -22.52 -4.62 23.67
N ARG A 77 -22.81 -5.75 23.01
CA ARG A 77 -24.21 -6.15 22.69
C ARG A 77 -25.05 -6.41 23.94
N ALA A 78 -24.49 -7.10 24.91
CA ALA A 78 -25.16 -7.37 26.19
C ALA A 78 -25.49 -6.08 26.97
N LYS A 79 -24.70 -5.02 26.80
CA LYS A 79 -24.95 -3.67 27.35
C LYS A 79 -26.01 -2.89 26.57
N GLY A 80 -26.56 -3.42 25.49
CA GLY A 80 -27.59 -2.77 24.71
C GLY A 80 -27.11 -1.68 23.75
N LEU A 81 -25.80 -1.65 23.42
CA LEU A 81 -25.27 -0.73 22.41
C LEU A 81 -25.83 -1.08 21.02
N SER A 82 -26.08 -0.05 20.22
CA SER A 82 -26.51 -0.24 18.84
C SER A 82 -25.41 -0.87 17.98
N GLU A 83 -25.79 -1.64 16.94
CA GLU A 83 -24.82 -2.28 16.04
C GLU A 83 -23.90 -1.24 15.34
N ASN A 84 -24.41 -0.03 15.07
CA ASN A 84 -23.57 1.05 14.51
C ASN A 84 -22.52 1.55 15.50
N GLU A 85 -22.88 1.68 16.78
CA GLU A 85 -21.90 2.05 17.81
C GLU A 85 -20.86 0.96 18.02
N ILE A 86 -21.27 -0.30 18.05
CA ILE A 86 -20.38 -1.45 18.14
C ILE A 86 -19.43 -1.46 16.96
N PHE A 87 -19.97 -1.27 15.75
CA PHE A 87 -19.16 -1.26 14.53
C PHE A 87 -18.08 -0.18 14.55
N TYR A 88 -18.45 1.08 14.75
CA TYR A 88 -17.49 2.19 14.67
C TYR A 88 -16.58 2.31 15.90
N LYS A 89 -17.13 2.16 17.10
CA LYS A 89 -16.35 2.40 18.34
C LYS A 89 -15.50 1.20 18.77
N HIS A 90 -15.95 -0.02 18.44
CA HIS A 90 -15.31 -1.23 18.92
C HIS A 90 -14.63 -2.03 17.81
N ILE A 91 -15.33 -2.36 16.72
CA ILE A 91 -14.79 -3.21 15.65
C ILE A 91 -13.81 -2.42 14.76
N PHE A 92 -14.28 -1.35 14.14
CA PHE A 92 -13.51 -0.58 13.17
C PHE A 92 -12.25 0.04 13.79
N ARG A 93 -12.40 0.65 14.97
CA ARG A 93 -11.28 1.28 15.68
C ARG A 93 -10.14 0.30 15.97
N ASN A 94 -10.45 -0.94 16.36
CA ASN A 94 -9.43 -1.95 16.63
C ASN A 94 -8.90 -2.59 15.34
N ALA A 95 -9.74 -2.74 14.30
CA ALA A 95 -9.34 -3.31 13.02
C ALA A 95 -8.42 -2.39 12.19
N ILE A 96 -8.45 -1.07 12.43
CA ILE A 96 -7.67 -0.11 11.62
C ILE A 96 -6.17 -0.09 11.97
N GLY A 97 -5.79 -0.54 13.18
CA GLY A 97 -4.41 -0.52 13.67
C GLY A 97 -3.40 -1.11 12.69
N PRO A 98 -3.53 -2.38 12.28
CA PRO A 98 -2.62 -3.00 11.31
C PRO A 98 -2.58 -2.30 9.94
N ILE A 99 -3.69 -1.68 9.52
CA ILE A 99 -3.74 -0.90 8.28
C ILE A 99 -2.95 0.40 8.43
N ALA A 100 -3.11 1.10 9.56
CA ALA A 100 -2.36 2.33 9.86
C ALA A 100 -0.86 2.07 9.92
N HIS A 101 -0.43 0.99 10.57
CA HIS A 101 0.97 0.54 10.60
C HIS A 101 1.57 0.42 9.18
N GLY A 102 0.82 -0.13 8.24
CA GLY A 102 1.29 -0.33 6.86
C GLY A 102 1.27 0.92 5.96
N LEU A 103 0.74 2.07 6.41
CA LEU A 103 0.65 3.28 5.58
C LEU A 103 2.02 3.90 5.25
N PRO A 104 2.96 4.09 6.19
CA PRO A 104 4.26 4.65 5.88
C PRO A 104 5.04 3.80 4.88
N ALA A 105 4.98 2.47 5.03
CA ALA A 105 5.60 1.55 4.08
C ALA A 105 5.05 1.72 2.66
N ALA A 106 3.74 1.95 2.52
CA ALA A 106 3.14 2.19 1.20
C ALA A 106 3.62 3.51 0.56
N VAL A 107 3.76 4.57 1.35
CA VAL A 107 4.28 5.86 0.86
C VAL A 107 5.74 5.73 0.43
N ILE A 108 6.56 5.08 1.25
CA ILE A 108 7.98 4.88 0.95
C ILE A 108 8.18 3.95 -0.25
N LEU A 109 7.33 2.93 -0.40
CA LEU A 109 7.36 2.07 -1.59
C LEU A 109 7.07 2.87 -2.87
N CYS A 110 6.20 3.88 -2.82
CA CYS A 110 5.99 4.78 -3.96
C CYS A 110 7.25 5.61 -4.27
N ILE A 111 8.01 6.03 -3.26
CA ILE A 111 9.27 6.77 -3.44
C ILE A 111 10.36 5.85 -4.01
N SER A 112 10.43 4.61 -3.53
CA SER A 112 11.41 3.62 -4.01
C SER A 112 11.18 3.18 -5.46
N GLY A 113 10.03 3.55 -6.02
CA GLY A 113 9.63 3.28 -7.39
C GLY A 113 8.74 2.05 -7.55
N ALA A 114 7.78 2.19 -8.43
CA ALA A 114 6.87 1.11 -8.81
C ALA A 114 7.37 0.45 -10.10
N LEU A 115 8.38 -0.41 -10.00
CA LEU A 115 9.10 -1.04 -11.11
C LEU A 115 8.18 -1.45 -12.30
N ILE A 116 7.13 -2.19 -12.00
CA ILE A 116 6.20 -2.70 -13.04
C ILE A 116 5.44 -1.54 -13.69
N THR A 117 4.92 -0.61 -12.90
CA THR A 117 4.16 0.52 -13.41
C THR A 117 5.04 1.47 -14.20
N GLU A 118 6.24 1.79 -13.70
CA GLU A 118 7.21 2.63 -14.39
C GLU A 118 7.64 1.99 -15.71
N GLY A 119 7.86 0.68 -15.74
CA GLY A 119 8.18 -0.05 -16.96
C GLY A 119 7.04 -0.03 -17.98
N VAL A 120 5.81 -0.32 -17.56
CA VAL A 120 4.63 -0.37 -18.46
C VAL A 120 4.30 1.01 -19.05
N TYR A 121 4.41 2.07 -18.27
CA TYR A 121 4.13 3.44 -18.71
C TYR A 121 5.34 4.19 -19.25
N SER A 122 6.53 3.59 -19.22
CA SER A 122 7.81 4.20 -19.61
C SER A 122 8.10 5.49 -18.82
N ILE A 123 7.84 5.46 -17.52
CA ILE A 123 8.14 6.57 -16.62
C ILE A 123 9.63 6.50 -16.24
N PRO A 124 10.39 7.62 -16.32
CA PRO A 124 11.77 7.68 -15.84
C PRO A 124 11.79 7.74 -14.30
N GLY A 125 11.61 6.59 -13.65
CA GLY A 125 11.53 6.48 -12.19
C GLY A 125 12.65 5.65 -11.58
N MET A 126 12.75 5.68 -10.25
CA MET A 126 13.82 4.99 -9.49
C MET A 126 13.70 3.46 -9.56
N GLY A 127 12.49 2.92 -9.74
CA GLY A 127 12.26 1.48 -9.82
C GLY A 127 12.95 0.83 -11.00
N LYS A 128 13.13 1.54 -12.12
CA LYS A 128 13.82 1.04 -13.30
C LYS A 128 15.34 1.10 -13.18
N ILE A 129 15.89 2.02 -12.40
CA ILE A 129 17.34 2.24 -12.31
C ILE A 129 18.07 1.01 -11.75
N LEU A 130 17.46 0.30 -10.80
CA LEU A 130 18.08 -0.87 -10.17
C LEU A 130 18.27 -2.03 -11.16
N PRO A 131 17.23 -2.53 -11.88
CA PRO A 131 17.42 -3.60 -12.88
C PRO A 131 18.32 -3.16 -14.04
N ASP A 132 18.24 -1.92 -14.48
CA ASP A 132 19.13 -1.40 -15.53
C ASP A 132 20.60 -1.41 -15.06
N SER A 133 20.86 -1.02 -13.81
CA SER A 133 22.22 -1.06 -13.22
C SER A 133 22.76 -2.48 -13.07
N ILE A 134 21.89 -3.45 -12.73
CA ILE A 134 22.28 -4.86 -12.66
C ILE A 134 22.66 -5.37 -14.05
N SER A 135 21.88 -5.05 -15.07
CA SER A 135 22.09 -5.55 -16.44
C SER A 135 23.38 -5.04 -17.07
N ILE A 136 23.85 -3.86 -16.68
CA ILE A 136 25.14 -3.29 -17.14
C ILE A 136 26.29 -3.51 -16.15
N TYR A 137 26.11 -4.35 -15.12
CA TYR A 137 27.11 -4.65 -14.08
C TYR A 137 27.65 -3.41 -13.33
N ASN A 138 26.82 -2.39 -13.15
CA ASN A 138 27.20 -1.20 -12.38
C ASN A 138 27.03 -1.45 -10.87
N ASN A 139 28.01 -2.14 -10.28
CA ASN A 139 27.98 -2.54 -8.87
C ASN A 139 27.88 -1.36 -7.90
N SER A 140 28.53 -0.24 -8.20
CA SER A 140 28.48 0.95 -7.33
C SER A 140 27.06 1.51 -7.23
N MET A 141 26.34 1.58 -8.36
CA MET A 141 24.95 2.03 -8.38
C MET A 141 24.02 1.05 -7.68
N VAL A 142 24.20 -0.27 -7.88
CA VAL A 142 23.42 -1.32 -7.20
C VAL A 142 23.58 -1.21 -5.69
N ILE A 143 24.80 -1.09 -5.18
CA ILE A 143 25.08 -0.93 -3.74
C ILE A 143 24.41 0.33 -3.20
N GLY A 144 24.61 1.47 -3.87
CA GLY A 144 24.02 2.75 -3.47
C GLY A 144 22.50 2.72 -3.40
N LEU A 145 21.83 2.19 -4.43
CA LEU A 145 20.37 2.06 -4.46
C LEU A 145 19.85 1.10 -3.39
N THR A 146 20.53 -0.04 -3.20
CA THR A 146 20.17 -1.00 -2.16
C THR A 146 20.28 -0.37 -0.78
N PHE A 147 21.33 0.39 -0.52
CA PHE A 147 21.48 1.11 0.75
C PHE A 147 20.35 2.12 0.97
N ILE A 148 20.02 2.93 -0.04
CA ILE A 148 18.93 3.91 0.04
C ILE A 148 17.59 3.21 0.30
N PHE A 149 17.24 2.18 -0.48
CA PHE A 149 15.98 1.47 -0.35
C PHE A 149 15.86 0.75 1.00
N THR A 150 16.94 0.16 1.51
CA THR A 150 16.97 -0.46 2.83
C THR A 150 16.78 0.57 3.93
N SER A 151 17.47 1.71 3.86
CA SER A 151 17.33 2.80 4.82
C SER A 151 15.90 3.35 4.85
N LEU A 152 15.29 3.56 3.69
CA LEU A 152 13.88 3.97 3.58
C LEU A 152 12.94 2.91 4.14
N SER A 153 13.20 1.62 3.91
CA SER A 153 12.39 0.52 4.45
C SER A 153 12.44 0.49 5.98
N ILE A 154 13.62 0.63 6.59
CA ILE A 154 13.77 0.71 8.05
C ILE A 154 13.02 1.92 8.59
N LEU A 155 13.17 3.08 7.96
CA LEU A 155 12.46 4.30 8.35
C LEU A 155 10.94 4.10 8.28
N SER A 156 10.45 3.40 7.24
CA SER A 156 9.01 3.13 7.09
C SER A 156 8.45 2.26 8.21
N THR A 157 9.21 1.24 8.62
CA THR A 157 8.83 0.36 9.73
C THR A 157 8.74 1.16 11.02
N PHE A 158 9.76 1.96 11.33
CA PHE A 158 9.76 2.84 12.50
C PHE A 158 8.56 3.80 12.52
N LEU A 159 8.27 4.45 11.40
CA LEU A 159 7.09 5.32 11.27
C LEU A 159 5.78 4.54 11.39
N GLY A 160 5.75 3.30 10.93
CA GLY A 160 4.61 2.40 11.08
C GLY A 160 4.32 2.07 12.54
N ASP A 161 5.35 1.70 13.29
CA ASP A 161 5.26 1.42 14.72
C ASP A 161 4.80 2.65 15.50
N TRP A 162 5.34 3.82 15.17
CA TRP A 162 4.93 5.08 15.77
C TRP A 162 3.46 5.41 15.49
N LEU A 163 3.00 5.25 14.24
CA LEU A 163 1.59 5.44 13.88
C LEU A 163 0.68 4.42 14.59
N LEU A 164 1.12 3.18 14.71
CA LEU A 164 0.37 2.15 15.42
C LEU A 164 0.14 2.56 16.88
N THR A 165 1.18 3.06 17.55
CA THR A 165 1.08 3.55 18.93
C THR A 165 0.12 4.74 19.07
N LEU A 166 0.05 5.62 18.07
CA LEU A 166 -0.91 6.73 18.06
C LEU A 166 -2.36 6.27 17.87
N VAL A 167 -2.57 5.24 17.05
CA VAL A 167 -3.90 4.69 16.76
C VAL A 167 -4.40 3.80 17.90
N ASP A 168 -3.52 3.00 18.48
CA ASP A 168 -3.81 2.14 19.64
C ASP A 168 -2.76 2.34 20.76
N PRO A 169 -3.02 3.28 21.69
CA PRO A 169 -2.10 3.56 22.80
C PRO A 169 -1.93 2.39 23.78
N ARG A 170 -2.68 1.30 23.65
CA ARG A 170 -2.56 0.11 24.51
C ARG A 170 -1.39 -0.78 24.10
N ILE A 171 -0.85 -0.59 22.91
CA ILE A 171 0.33 -1.29 22.41
C ILE A 171 1.56 -0.55 22.94
N SER A 172 2.21 -1.09 23.98
CA SER A 172 3.51 -0.59 24.40
C SER A 172 4.59 -1.20 23.51
N LEU A 173 5.49 -0.37 23.00
CA LEU A 173 6.66 -0.81 22.21
C LEU A 173 7.76 -1.42 23.13
N ASP A 174 7.53 -1.53 24.43
CA ASP A 174 8.43 -2.15 25.39
C ASP A 174 8.36 -3.69 25.30
N GLU A 175 9.49 -4.31 25.08
CA GLU A 175 9.73 -5.76 25.07
C GLU A 175 9.50 -6.46 26.44
N LYS A 176 8.72 -5.93 27.34
CA LYS A 176 8.41 -6.55 28.64
C LYS A 176 7.21 -7.49 28.60
N GLY A 177 7.13 -8.35 27.61
CA GLY A 177 6.02 -9.29 27.44
C GLY A 177 6.41 -10.72 27.11
N GLY A 178 7.67 -11.09 27.20
CA GLY A 178 8.11 -12.47 27.06
C GLY A 178 8.22 -13.15 28.42
N SER A 179 7.12 -13.58 29.01
CA SER A 179 7.03 -14.75 29.93
C SER A 179 5.86 -14.57 30.90
N ARG A 180 4.70 -15.08 30.54
CA ARG A 180 3.85 -15.83 31.48
C ARG A 180 2.80 -16.61 30.73
#